data_323b483e1a424ec038de5fab826075e8
#
_entry.id   323b483e1a424ec038de5fab826075e8
#
_cell.length_a   1.000
_cell.length_b   1.000
_cell.length_c   1.000
_cell.angle_alpha   90.00
_cell.angle_beta   90.00
_cell.angle_gamma   90.00
#
_symmetry.space_group_name_H-M   'P 1'
#
loop_
_entity.id
_entity.type
_entity.pdbx_description
1 polymer ?
#
loop_
_entity_poly.entity_id
_entity_poly.type
_entity_poly.pdbx_seq_one_letter_code
_entity_poly.pdbx_strand_id
1 'polypeptide(L)'
;HSAGRYWAQMNSETLMPAQLAYNFAMLWNGNNVAYEASPATSQMEEEIGMDFSHLCGYGDEGWGHLTAGGTPANMEGLWYARNFKSMPLAFAKVIPEAVKGKSEWELLNMPTQEIVDIMLARGVGGIDKLGVLIVPQTKHYSWPKLADVLGIGHHHVISIPVDEHYRMKIDVLEQTIRDLAAKHIPIMCVVGVVGTTEEGQVDHIDQIIALRKKLYEEQGTYFYVHVDAAYGSYA
;
A
#
# COMPACT_ATOMS: atom_id res chain seq x y z
N HIS A 1 -31.18 5.29 1.80
CA HIS A 1 -29.94 6.08 1.60
C HIS A 1 -30.23 7.51 1.07
N SER A 2 -31.26 7.73 0.28
CA SER A 2 -31.57 9.04 -0.31
C SER A 2 -32.36 10.00 0.61
N ALA A 3 -32.61 9.64 1.86
CA ALA A 3 -33.25 10.53 2.82
C ALA A 3 -32.19 11.49 3.40
N GLY A 4 -32.42 12.81 3.30
CA GLY A 4 -31.50 13.84 3.84
C GLY A 4 -31.25 13.77 5.37
N ARG A 5 -31.75 12.73 6.02
CA ARG A 5 -31.51 12.40 7.43
C ARG A 5 -30.59 11.19 7.63
N TYR A 6 -30.15 10.52 6.57
CA TYR A 6 -29.22 9.40 6.67
C TYR A 6 -27.78 9.91 6.57
N TRP A 7 -27.05 9.80 7.66
CA TRP A 7 -25.71 10.36 7.82
C TRP A 7 -24.64 9.29 8.14
N ALA A 8 -24.96 8.04 7.85
CA ALA A 8 -24.09 6.92 8.16
C ALA A 8 -23.40 6.35 6.91
N GLN A 9 -22.30 5.63 7.14
CA GLN A 9 -21.59 4.79 6.16
C GLN A 9 -21.02 5.51 4.93
N MET A 10 -20.62 6.77 5.05
CA MET A 10 -19.91 7.50 3.98
C MET A 10 -20.65 7.49 2.62
N ASN A 11 -21.96 7.35 2.63
CA ASN A 11 -22.76 7.38 1.40
C ASN A 11 -23.06 8.83 1.01
N SER A 12 -22.77 9.16 -0.23
CA SER A 12 -23.11 10.44 -0.85
C SER A 12 -23.89 10.24 -2.13
N GLU A 13 -24.52 11.30 -2.59
CA GLU A 13 -25.18 11.32 -3.89
C GLU A 13 -24.14 11.31 -5.01
N THR A 14 -24.41 10.55 -6.07
CA THR A 14 -23.55 10.54 -7.26
C THR A 14 -23.75 11.83 -8.04
N LEU A 15 -22.64 12.45 -8.45
CA LEU A 15 -22.69 13.66 -9.28
C LEU A 15 -23.38 13.39 -10.62
N MET A 16 -24.24 14.29 -11.03
CA MET A 16 -24.98 14.19 -12.31
C MET A 16 -24.07 13.97 -13.52
N PRO A 17 -22.95 14.68 -13.69
CA PRO A 17 -22.03 14.42 -14.80
C PRO A 17 -21.48 12.98 -14.79
N ALA A 18 -21.18 12.44 -13.60
CA ALA A 18 -20.69 11.07 -13.47
C ALA A 18 -21.77 10.04 -13.87
N GLN A 19 -23.02 10.26 -13.50
CA GLN A 19 -24.14 9.40 -13.92
C GLN A 19 -24.32 9.40 -15.44
N LEU A 20 -24.28 10.58 -16.06
CA LEU A 20 -24.40 10.71 -17.52
C LEU A 20 -23.24 10.04 -18.24
N ALA A 21 -22.01 10.29 -17.78
CA ALA A 21 -20.81 9.67 -18.34
C ALA A 21 -20.83 8.14 -18.21
N TYR A 22 -21.27 7.62 -17.05
CA TYR A 22 -21.40 6.18 -16.83
C TYR A 22 -22.43 5.55 -17.79
N ASN A 23 -23.61 6.15 -17.92
CA ASN A 23 -24.63 5.69 -18.87
C ASN A 23 -24.13 5.71 -20.32
N PHE A 24 -23.38 6.73 -20.69
CA PHE A 24 -22.77 6.83 -22.02
C PHE A 24 -21.70 5.75 -22.23
N ALA A 25 -20.82 5.57 -21.25
CA ALA A 25 -19.76 4.56 -21.31
C ALA A 25 -20.28 3.13 -21.47
N MET A 26 -21.45 2.82 -20.87
CA MET A 26 -22.09 1.51 -21.01
C MET A 26 -22.48 1.16 -22.45
N LEU A 27 -22.72 2.15 -23.31
CA LEU A 27 -23.04 1.92 -24.74
C LEU A 27 -21.85 1.35 -25.51
N TRP A 28 -20.62 1.68 -25.07
CA TRP A 28 -19.38 1.27 -25.70
C TRP A 28 -18.72 0.06 -25.01
N ASN A 29 -18.98 -0.09 -23.72
CA ASN A 29 -18.46 -1.18 -22.88
C ASN A 29 -16.96 -1.41 -23.10
N GLY A 30 -16.18 -0.33 -23.08
CA GLY A 30 -14.73 -0.37 -23.25
C GLY A 30 -14.03 -1.11 -22.11
N ASN A 31 -12.83 -1.63 -22.37
CA ASN A 31 -12.04 -2.37 -21.39
C ASN A 31 -10.60 -1.85 -21.41
N ASN A 32 -10.14 -1.28 -20.30
CA ASN A 32 -8.81 -0.70 -20.15
C ASN A 32 -7.71 -1.75 -19.93
N VAL A 33 -7.98 -3.04 -20.10
CA VAL A 33 -6.96 -4.10 -19.97
C VAL A 33 -5.82 -3.93 -20.96
N ALA A 34 -6.09 -3.35 -22.11
CA ALA A 34 -5.11 -2.99 -23.13
C ALA A 34 -5.57 -1.74 -23.86
N TYR A 35 -4.62 -0.92 -24.31
CA TYR A 35 -4.89 0.31 -25.04
C TYR A 35 -5.78 0.09 -26.26
N GLU A 36 -5.54 -0.98 -27.02
CA GLU A 36 -6.29 -1.33 -28.22
C GLU A 36 -7.76 -1.69 -27.94
N ALA A 37 -8.06 -2.14 -26.72
CA ALA A 37 -9.42 -2.51 -26.32
C ALA A 37 -10.28 -1.28 -25.96
N SER A 38 -9.68 -0.19 -25.52
CA SER A 38 -10.35 1.07 -25.24
C SER A 38 -9.38 2.26 -25.22
N PRO A 39 -8.94 2.74 -26.38
CA PRO A 39 -7.91 3.79 -26.46
C PRO A 39 -8.28 5.08 -25.72
N ALA A 40 -9.54 5.53 -25.87
CA ALA A 40 -10.01 6.77 -25.28
C ALA A 40 -10.04 6.70 -23.73
N THR A 41 -10.59 5.63 -23.17
CA THR A 41 -10.70 5.52 -21.71
C THR A 41 -9.37 5.15 -21.06
N SER A 42 -8.48 4.44 -21.75
CA SER A 42 -7.10 4.21 -21.29
C SER A 42 -6.30 5.50 -21.18
N GLN A 43 -6.44 6.40 -22.16
CA GLN A 43 -5.82 7.72 -22.09
C GLN A 43 -6.40 8.56 -20.93
N MET A 44 -7.73 8.55 -20.76
CA MET A 44 -8.36 9.26 -19.64
C MET A 44 -7.88 8.74 -18.28
N GLU A 45 -7.68 7.44 -18.14
CA GLU A 45 -7.16 6.83 -16.91
C GLU A 45 -5.72 7.25 -16.64
N GLU A 46 -4.88 7.32 -17.65
CA GLU A 46 -3.51 7.82 -17.54
C GLU A 46 -3.48 9.28 -17.09
N GLU A 47 -4.28 10.14 -17.72
CA GLU A 47 -4.41 11.56 -17.35
C GLU A 47 -4.84 11.73 -15.89
N ILE A 48 -5.86 10.98 -15.44
CA ILE A 48 -6.31 10.99 -14.04
C ILE A 48 -5.22 10.47 -13.11
N GLY A 49 -4.49 9.43 -13.50
CA GLY A 49 -3.38 8.90 -12.72
C GLY A 49 -2.29 9.93 -12.49
N MET A 50 -1.97 10.74 -13.51
CA MET A 50 -1.03 11.86 -13.41
C MET A 50 -1.57 13.00 -12.55
N ASP A 51 -2.85 13.34 -12.68
CA ASP A 51 -3.49 14.36 -11.83
C ASP A 51 -3.40 13.98 -10.34
N PHE A 52 -3.63 12.70 -10.01
CA PHE A 52 -3.45 12.19 -8.65
C PHE A 52 -1.99 12.21 -8.21
N SER A 53 -1.07 11.89 -9.10
CA SER A 53 0.36 11.99 -8.81
C SER A 53 0.75 13.41 -8.39
N HIS A 54 0.29 14.40 -9.10
CA HIS A 54 0.50 15.81 -8.76
C HIS A 54 -0.19 16.21 -7.46
N LEU A 55 -1.45 15.80 -7.27
CA LEU A 55 -2.22 16.08 -6.04
C LEU A 55 -1.52 15.51 -4.80
N CYS A 56 -0.94 14.32 -4.92
CA CYS A 56 -0.21 13.67 -3.83
C CYS A 56 1.25 14.17 -3.68
N GLY A 57 1.70 15.11 -4.51
CA GLY A 57 3.04 15.68 -4.45
C GLY A 57 4.15 14.83 -5.05
N TYR A 58 3.82 13.79 -5.82
CA TYR A 58 4.82 12.98 -6.53
C TYR A 58 5.29 13.61 -7.85
N GLY A 59 4.53 14.60 -8.39
CA GLY A 59 4.85 15.25 -9.65
C GLY A 59 4.86 14.26 -10.83
N ASP A 60 5.72 14.54 -11.81
CA ASP A 60 5.83 13.74 -13.04
C ASP A 60 6.52 12.38 -12.84
N GLU A 61 7.15 12.16 -11.69
CA GLU A 61 7.81 10.90 -11.34
C GLU A 61 6.82 9.84 -10.78
N GLY A 62 5.61 10.25 -10.46
CA GLY A 62 4.57 9.37 -9.97
C GLY A 62 3.76 8.74 -11.10
N TRP A 63 2.96 7.75 -10.74
CA TRP A 63 2.01 7.09 -11.63
C TRP A 63 0.82 6.59 -10.83
N GLY A 64 -0.32 6.45 -11.49
CA GLY A 64 -1.53 5.94 -10.89
C GLY A 64 -2.48 5.31 -11.90
N HIS A 65 -3.39 4.47 -11.41
CA HIS A 65 -4.48 3.90 -12.18
C HIS A 65 -5.73 3.75 -11.31
N LEU A 66 -6.85 3.48 -11.93
CA LEU A 66 -8.12 3.33 -11.24
C LEU A 66 -8.39 1.87 -10.86
N THR A 67 -8.87 1.67 -9.65
CA THR A 67 -9.30 0.36 -9.15
C THR A 67 -10.80 0.35 -8.84
N ALA A 68 -11.36 -0.84 -8.65
CA ALA A 68 -12.77 -1.01 -8.30
C ALA A 68 -13.10 -0.69 -6.82
N GLY A 69 -12.32 0.16 -6.19
CA GLY A 69 -12.52 0.63 -4.81
C GLY A 69 -11.28 0.51 -3.93
N GLY A 70 -11.36 1.00 -2.69
CA GLY A 70 -10.23 1.04 -1.75
C GLY A 70 -9.68 -0.33 -1.37
N THR A 71 -10.50 -1.39 -1.30
CA THR A 71 -10.01 -2.74 -1.00
C THR A 71 -9.08 -3.30 -2.09
N PRO A 72 -9.42 -3.25 -3.40
CA PRO A 72 -8.47 -3.58 -4.45
C PRO A 72 -7.22 -2.69 -4.44
N ALA A 73 -7.36 -1.39 -4.23
CA ALA A 73 -6.22 -0.47 -4.13
C ALA A 73 -5.28 -0.86 -2.98
N ASN A 74 -5.81 -1.15 -1.79
CA ASN A 74 -5.03 -1.64 -0.66
C ASN A 74 -4.38 -3.00 -0.96
N MET A 75 -5.09 -3.89 -1.70
CA MET A 75 -4.53 -5.17 -2.12
C MET A 75 -3.32 -4.99 -3.02
N GLU A 76 -3.40 -4.13 -3.99
CA GLU A 76 -2.29 -3.85 -4.92
C GLU A 76 -1.09 -3.24 -4.19
N GLY A 77 -1.32 -2.26 -3.30
CA GLY A 77 -0.27 -1.67 -2.49
C GLY A 77 0.42 -2.71 -1.58
N LEU A 78 -0.35 -3.59 -0.95
CA LEU A 78 0.20 -4.65 -0.10
C LEU A 78 0.87 -5.75 -0.93
N TRP A 79 0.31 -6.12 -2.07
CA TRP A 79 0.93 -7.06 -3.00
C TRP A 79 2.27 -6.52 -3.51
N TYR A 80 2.31 -5.24 -3.85
CA TYR A 80 3.54 -4.56 -4.23
C TYR A 80 4.59 -4.63 -3.10
N ALA A 81 4.19 -4.28 -1.87
CA ALA A 81 5.06 -4.36 -0.69
C ALA A 81 5.52 -5.81 -0.40
N ARG A 82 4.59 -6.79 -0.48
CA ARG A 82 4.90 -8.22 -0.28
C ARG A 82 5.90 -8.75 -1.28
N ASN A 83 5.74 -8.40 -2.55
CA ASN A 83 6.67 -8.84 -3.58
C ASN A 83 8.05 -8.21 -3.44
N PHE A 84 8.23 -7.35 -2.44
CA PHE A 84 9.51 -6.75 -2.11
C PHE A 84 10.26 -6.27 -3.34
N LYS A 85 9.59 -5.52 -4.21
CA LYS A 85 10.22 -5.08 -5.47
C LYS A 85 11.56 -4.37 -5.24
N SER A 86 11.77 -3.88 -4.03
CA SER A 86 13.06 -3.36 -3.59
C SER A 86 14.03 -4.43 -3.07
N MET A 87 13.56 -5.60 -2.56
CA MET A 87 14.44 -6.62 -1.99
C MET A 87 15.34 -7.31 -3.00
N PRO A 88 14.83 -7.81 -4.15
CA PRO A 88 15.72 -8.37 -5.18
C PRO A 88 16.78 -7.38 -5.66
N LEU A 89 16.43 -6.10 -5.77
CA LEU A 89 17.40 -5.04 -6.08
C LEU A 89 18.41 -4.82 -4.95
N ALA A 90 17.97 -4.93 -3.69
CA ALA A 90 18.86 -4.91 -2.54
C ALA A 90 19.80 -6.13 -2.54
N PHE A 91 19.31 -7.32 -2.89
CA PHE A 91 20.17 -8.51 -3.06
C PHE A 91 21.26 -8.28 -4.09
N ALA A 92 20.95 -7.63 -5.22
CA ALA A 92 21.94 -7.31 -6.24
C ALA A 92 23.09 -6.41 -5.71
N LYS A 93 22.82 -5.60 -4.70
CA LYS A 93 23.83 -4.75 -4.05
C LYS A 93 24.58 -5.44 -2.91
N VAL A 94 23.86 -6.19 -2.09
CA VAL A 94 24.38 -6.72 -0.82
C VAL A 94 24.93 -8.16 -0.97
N ILE A 95 24.30 -8.93 -1.85
CA ILE A 95 24.62 -10.36 -2.08
C ILE A 95 24.58 -10.68 -3.59
N PRO A 96 25.34 -9.99 -4.44
CA PRO A 96 25.24 -10.09 -5.89
C PRO A 96 25.37 -11.54 -6.41
N GLU A 97 26.08 -12.41 -5.71
CA GLU A 97 26.24 -13.80 -6.07
C GLU A 97 24.91 -14.60 -6.02
N ALA A 98 23.96 -14.20 -5.17
CA ALA A 98 22.66 -14.88 -5.04
C ALA A 98 21.72 -14.59 -6.23
N VAL A 99 21.98 -13.52 -6.96
CA VAL A 99 21.15 -13.06 -8.08
C VAL A 99 21.97 -12.88 -9.37
N LYS A 100 23.14 -13.49 -9.41
CA LYS A 100 24.09 -13.38 -10.54
C LYS A 100 23.43 -13.85 -11.84
N GLY A 101 23.50 -13.02 -12.87
CA GLY A 101 23.00 -13.30 -14.20
C GLY A 101 21.52 -12.97 -14.41
N LYS A 102 20.81 -12.50 -13.40
CA LYS A 102 19.44 -11.99 -13.55
C LYS A 102 19.46 -10.57 -14.09
N SER A 103 18.61 -10.31 -15.05
CA SER A 103 18.28 -8.95 -15.51
C SER A 103 17.45 -8.20 -14.45
N GLU A 104 17.36 -6.88 -14.57
CA GLU A 104 16.50 -6.08 -13.69
C GLU A 104 15.03 -6.53 -13.75
N TRP A 105 14.54 -6.86 -14.94
CA TRP A 105 13.20 -7.43 -15.12
C TRP A 105 12.99 -8.72 -14.33
N GLU A 106 13.93 -9.66 -14.38
CA GLU A 106 13.86 -10.92 -13.63
C GLU A 106 13.95 -10.68 -12.13
N LEU A 107 14.72 -9.70 -11.67
CA LEU A 107 14.78 -9.30 -10.28
C LEU A 107 13.43 -8.74 -9.79
N LEU A 108 12.86 -7.80 -10.54
CA LEU A 108 11.58 -7.17 -10.20
C LEU A 108 10.40 -8.16 -10.23
N ASN A 109 10.54 -9.26 -10.96
CA ASN A 109 9.53 -10.31 -11.09
C ASN A 109 9.92 -11.61 -10.37
N MET A 110 10.93 -11.56 -9.50
CA MET A 110 11.38 -12.72 -8.74
C MET A 110 10.23 -13.34 -7.92
N PRO A 111 10.02 -14.66 -8.02
CA PRO A 111 9.00 -15.33 -7.21
C PRO A 111 9.25 -15.17 -5.72
N THR A 112 8.18 -14.99 -4.95
CA THR A 112 8.28 -14.83 -3.49
C THR A 112 9.02 -16.03 -2.84
N GLN A 113 8.80 -17.24 -3.33
CA GLN A 113 9.50 -18.43 -2.84
C GLN A 113 11.02 -18.32 -3.03
N GLU A 114 11.47 -17.83 -4.16
CA GLU A 114 12.91 -17.66 -4.43
C GLU A 114 13.52 -16.60 -3.50
N ILE A 115 12.80 -15.51 -3.23
CA ILE A 115 13.22 -14.49 -2.24
C ILE A 115 13.38 -15.14 -0.86
N VAL A 116 12.40 -15.93 -0.44
CA VAL A 116 12.42 -16.67 0.83
C VAL A 116 13.61 -17.63 0.90
N ASP A 117 13.84 -18.39 -0.17
CA ASP A 117 14.94 -19.37 -0.22
C ASP A 117 16.31 -18.68 -0.10
N ILE A 118 16.49 -17.53 -0.74
CA ILE A 118 17.70 -16.71 -0.61
C ILE A 118 17.87 -16.23 0.85
N MET A 119 16.79 -15.78 1.49
CA MET A 119 16.81 -15.34 2.89
C MET A 119 17.13 -16.48 3.84
N LEU A 120 16.50 -17.65 3.65
CA LEU A 120 16.75 -18.86 4.45
C LEU A 120 18.19 -19.34 4.36
N ALA A 121 18.75 -19.39 3.15
CA ALA A 121 20.13 -19.78 2.91
C ALA A 121 21.14 -18.86 3.64
N ARG A 122 20.71 -17.67 4.02
CA ARG A 122 21.50 -16.67 4.78
C ARG A 122 21.17 -16.61 6.26
N GLY A 123 20.32 -17.52 6.77
CA GLY A 123 19.88 -17.53 8.15
C GLY A 123 18.93 -16.38 8.51
N VAL A 124 18.37 -15.70 7.51
CA VAL A 124 17.45 -14.56 7.66
C VAL A 124 16.02 -15.04 7.44
N GLY A 125 15.49 -15.78 8.43
CA GLY A 125 14.06 -16.03 8.46
C GLY A 125 13.55 -17.28 7.71
N GLY A 126 12.26 -17.49 7.81
CA GLY A 126 11.44 -18.50 7.15
C GLY A 126 10.20 -17.85 6.55
N ILE A 127 9.26 -18.66 6.06
CA ILE A 127 8.00 -18.16 5.48
C ILE A 127 7.20 -17.33 6.50
N ASP A 128 7.31 -17.69 7.77
CA ASP A 128 6.81 -16.97 8.94
C ASP A 128 7.58 -15.66 9.24
N LYS A 129 8.64 -15.38 8.49
CA LYS A 129 9.48 -14.19 8.61
C LYS A 129 9.59 -13.39 7.31
N LEU A 130 8.68 -13.60 6.38
CA LEU A 130 8.56 -12.76 5.16
C LEU A 130 8.38 -11.27 5.49
N GLY A 131 8.02 -10.99 6.71
CA GLY A 131 7.82 -9.67 7.22
C GLY A 131 6.43 -9.45 7.78
N VAL A 132 6.31 -8.36 8.49
CA VAL A 132 5.06 -7.96 9.12
C VAL A 132 4.46 -6.73 8.43
N LEU A 133 3.14 -6.65 8.48
CA LEU A 133 2.36 -5.48 8.12
C LEU A 133 2.02 -4.73 9.40
N ILE A 134 2.35 -3.45 9.47
CA ILE A 134 2.01 -2.59 10.61
C ILE A 134 0.91 -1.62 10.19
N VAL A 135 -0.15 -1.55 10.98
CA VAL A 135 -1.35 -0.77 10.70
C VAL A 135 -1.83 -0.04 11.96
N PRO A 136 -2.56 1.07 11.89
CA PRO A 136 -3.21 1.64 13.07
C PRO A 136 -4.33 0.74 13.59
N GLN A 137 -4.70 0.90 14.83
CA GLN A 137 -5.85 0.20 15.41
C GLN A 137 -7.15 0.53 14.68
N THR A 138 -7.27 1.75 14.16
CA THR A 138 -8.41 2.26 13.36
C THR A 138 -8.40 1.83 11.88
N LYS A 139 -7.51 0.91 11.51
CA LYS A 139 -7.43 0.39 10.13
C LYS A 139 -8.77 -0.13 9.61
N HIS A 140 -8.97 -0.01 8.30
CA HIS A 140 -10.09 -0.66 7.62
C HIS A 140 -9.98 -2.19 7.73
N TYR A 141 -11.10 -2.89 7.82
CA TYR A 141 -11.17 -4.35 7.96
C TYR A 141 -10.60 -5.13 6.76
N SER A 142 -10.34 -4.47 5.63
CA SER A 142 -9.69 -5.10 4.48
C SER A 142 -8.27 -5.59 4.80
N TRP A 143 -7.51 -4.91 5.65
CA TRP A 143 -6.12 -5.21 5.90
C TRP A 143 -5.84 -6.63 6.40
N PRO A 144 -6.52 -7.14 7.44
CA PRO A 144 -6.37 -8.55 7.85
C PRO A 144 -6.77 -9.54 6.74
N LYS A 145 -7.85 -9.25 6.00
CA LYS A 145 -8.30 -10.09 4.89
C LYS A 145 -7.27 -10.16 3.76
N LEU A 146 -6.68 -9.01 3.42
CA LEU A 146 -5.68 -8.94 2.37
C LEU A 146 -4.38 -9.65 2.76
N ALA A 147 -4.00 -9.57 4.04
CA ALA A 147 -2.88 -10.34 4.56
C ALA A 147 -3.10 -11.85 4.38
N ASP A 148 -4.31 -12.34 4.63
CA ASP A 148 -4.66 -13.75 4.40
C ASP A 148 -4.66 -14.10 2.90
N VAL A 149 -5.36 -13.31 2.07
CA VAL A 149 -5.44 -13.53 0.61
C VAL A 149 -4.07 -13.57 -0.04
N LEU A 150 -3.15 -12.70 0.42
CA LEU A 150 -1.80 -12.62 -0.10
C LEU A 150 -0.82 -13.64 0.54
N GLY A 151 -1.29 -14.51 1.42
CA GLY A 151 -0.46 -15.54 2.07
C GLY A 151 0.54 -14.99 3.10
N ILE A 152 0.34 -13.76 3.57
CA ILE A 152 1.14 -13.16 4.66
C ILE A 152 0.70 -13.75 6.00
N GLY A 153 -0.60 -13.96 6.14
CA GLY A 153 -1.22 -14.48 7.35
C GLY A 153 -1.65 -13.38 8.33
N HIS A 154 -2.80 -13.59 8.92
CA HIS A 154 -3.44 -12.68 9.86
C HIS A 154 -2.54 -12.33 11.08
N HIS A 155 -1.73 -13.29 11.56
CA HIS A 155 -0.85 -13.10 12.71
C HIS A 155 0.33 -12.15 12.45
N HIS A 156 0.61 -11.85 11.18
CA HIS A 156 1.66 -10.91 10.80
C HIS A 156 1.15 -9.47 10.64
N VAL A 157 -0.12 -9.21 10.99
CA VAL A 157 -0.70 -7.86 11.00
C VAL A 157 -0.60 -7.30 12.41
N ILE A 158 0.32 -6.37 12.62
CA ILE A 158 0.55 -5.72 13.92
C ILE A 158 -0.26 -4.43 13.96
N SER A 159 -1.13 -4.29 14.96
CA SER A 159 -1.91 -3.08 15.17
C SER A 159 -1.23 -2.17 16.19
N ILE A 160 -0.97 -0.92 15.80
CA ILE A 160 -0.45 0.11 16.69
C ILE A 160 -1.64 0.84 17.34
N PRO A 161 -1.63 1.03 18.66
CA PRO A 161 -2.66 1.80 19.34
C PRO A 161 -2.69 3.25 18.87
N VAL A 162 -3.85 3.86 19.03
CA VAL A 162 -4.08 5.27 18.66
C VAL A 162 -4.08 6.19 19.90
N ASP A 163 -3.89 7.47 19.64
CA ASP A 163 -4.01 8.53 20.65
C ASP A 163 -5.47 8.89 20.95
N GLU A 164 -5.71 9.92 21.76
CA GLU A 164 -7.03 10.44 22.10
C GLU A 164 -7.79 11.06 20.91
N HIS A 165 -7.07 11.30 19.82
CA HIS A 165 -7.61 11.78 18.54
C HIS A 165 -7.71 10.67 17.49
N TYR A 166 -7.62 9.41 17.91
CA TYR A 166 -7.70 8.23 17.03
C TYR A 166 -6.61 8.15 15.95
N ARG A 167 -5.44 8.77 16.17
CA ARG A 167 -4.28 8.74 15.27
C ARG A 167 -3.22 7.78 15.77
N MET A 168 -2.51 7.12 14.87
CA MET A 168 -1.43 6.20 15.21
C MET A 168 -0.40 6.84 16.14
N LYS A 169 -0.09 6.20 17.26
CA LYS A 169 0.98 6.62 18.18
C LYS A 169 2.34 6.36 17.56
N ILE A 170 3.05 7.42 17.20
CA ILE A 170 4.35 7.33 16.52
C ILE A 170 5.46 6.79 17.44
N ASP A 171 5.41 7.11 18.71
CA ASP A 171 6.34 6.57 19.71
C ASP A 171 6.23 5.05 19.86
N VAL A 172 5.00 4.53 19.88
CA VAL A 172 4.74 3.09 19.93
C VAL A 172 5.13 2.42 18.60
N LEU A 173 4.87 3.09 17.47
CA LEU A 173 5.32 2.64 16.16
C LEU A 173 6.84 2.51 16.12
N GLU A 174 7.59 3.54 16.55
CA GLU A 174 9.04 3.51 16.57
C GLU A 174 9.57 2.36 17.45
N GLN A 175 9.03 2.21 18.66
CA GLN A 175 9.45 1.13 19.55
C GLN A 175 9.17 -0.25 18.95
N THR A 176 7.98 -0.43 18.35
CA THR A 176 7.62 -1.69 17.68
C THR A 176 8.59 -2.03 16.55
N ILE A 177 8.94 -1.04 15.72
CA ILE A 177 9.88 -1.24 14.61
C ILE A 177 11.27 -1.62 15.14
N ARG A 178 11.75 -0.96 16.19
CA ARG A 178 13.04 -1.27 16.80
C ARG A 178 13.08 -2.68 17.39
N ASP A 179 12.01 -3.10 18.06
CA ASP A 179 11.90 -4.45 18.63
C ASP A 179 11.88 -5.54 17.55
N LEU A 180 11.21 -5.27 16.41
CA LEU A 180 11.19 -6.16 15.26
C LEU A 180 12.57 -6.25 14.60
N ALA A 181 13.22 -5.12 14.40
CA ALA A 181 14.56 -5.06 13.83
C ALA A 181 15.60 -5.80 14.70
N ALA A 182 15.52 -5.65 16.02
CA ALA A 182 16.38 -6.39 16.96
C ALA A 182 16.18 -7.91 16.90
N LYS A 183 14.98 -8.37 16.49
CA LYS A 183 14.66 -9.77 16.26
C LYS A 183 14.90 -10.23 14.82
N HIS A 184 15.46 -9.37 13.98
CA HIS A 184 15.66 -9.60 12.55
C HIS A 184 14.35 -9.95 11.80
N ILE A 185 13.23 -9.40 12.24
CA ILE A 185 11.94 -9.57 11.57
C ILE A 185 11.76 -8.40 10.58
N PRO A 186 11.68 -8.67 9.27
CA PRO A 186 11.49 -7.63 8.28
C PRO A 186 10.15 -6.92 8.44
N ILE A 187 10.12 -5.63 8.15
CA ILE A 187 8.89 -4.85 8.11
C ILE A 187 8.56 -4.61 6.64
N MET A 188 7.47 -5.22 6.21
CA MET A 188 7.04 -5.19 4.84
C MET A 188 6.45 -3.82 4.49
N CYS A 189 5.52 -3.39 5.33
CA CYS A 189 4.76 -2.18 5.09
C CYS A 189 4.29 -1.57 6.41
N VAL A 190 4.32 -0.25 6.49
CA VAL A 190 3.61 0.55 7.49
C VAL A 190 2.49 1.30 6.77
N VAL A 191 1.27 1.15 7.26
CA VAL A 191 0.07 1.81 6.71
C VAL A 191 -0.28 2.99 7.59
N GLY A 192 -0.39 4.17 7.00
CA GLY A 192 -1.06 5.32 7.60
C GLY A 192 -2.43 5.51 6.97
N VAL A 193 -3.41 5.91 7.74
CA VAL A 193 -4.79 6.12 7.26
C VAL A 193 -5.08 7.60 7.16
N VAL A 194 -5.63 8.01 6.02
CA VAL A 194 -6.12 9.37 5.79
C VAL A 194 -7.63 9.33 5.62
N GLY A 195 -8.34 9.67 6.68
CA GLY A 195 -9.79 9.53 6.78
C GLY A 195 -10.22 8.14 7.24
N THR A 196 -10.17 7.90 8.56
CA THR A 196 -10.68 6.66 9.15
C THR A 196 -12.19 6.54 8.96
N THR A 197 -12.69 5.31 8.86
CA THR A 197 -14.10 5.03 8.54
C THR A 197 -15.09 5.65 9.53
N GLU A 198 -14.78 5.55 10.82
CA GLU A 198 -15.71 5.98 11.88
C GLU A 198 -15.42 7.41 12.35
N GLU A 199 -14.14 7.74 12.56
CA GLU A 199 -13.72 9.00 13.19
C GLU A 199 -13.35 10.08 12.17
N GLY A 200 -13.07 9.71 10.91
CA GLY A 200 -12.58 10.62 9.87
C GLY A 200 -11.19 11.18 10.14
N GLN A 201 -10.40 10.55 11.01
CA GLN A 201 -9.10 11.04 11.43
C GLN A 201 -8.00 10.76 10.42
N VAL A 202 -6.94 11.56 10.50
CA VAL A 202 -5.78 11.50 9.61
C VAL A 202 -4.54 11.22 10.44
N ASP A 203 -3.85 10.13 10.14
CA ASP A 203 -2.57 9.79 10.75
C ASP A 203 -1.47 10.80 10.35
N HIS A 204 -0.45 10.93 11.19
CA HIS A 204 0.72 11.77 10.93
C HIS A 204 1.65 11.14 9.89
N ILE A 205 1.28 11.19 8.61
CA ILE A 205 2.03 10.59 7.51
C ILE A 205 3.44 11.18 7.41
N ASP A 206 3.57 12.48 7.62
CA ASP A 206 4.85 13.20 7.68
C ASP A 206 5.79 12.60 8.72
N GLN A 207 5.28 12.28 9.92
CA GLN A 207 6.07 11.67 10.99
C GLN A 207 6.43 10.21 10.69
N ILE A 208 5.54 9.44 10.04
CA ILE A 208 5.84 8.07 9.59
C ILE A 208 6.99 8.09 8.58
N ILE A 209 6.97 9.03 7.63
CA ILE A 209 8.03 9.18 6.62
C ILE A 209 9.34 9.64 7.28
N ALA A 210 9.27 10.61 8.19
CA ALA A 210 10.45 11.05 8.94
C ALA A 210 11.06 9.93 9.78
N LEU A 211 10.22 9.11 10.43
CA LEU A 211 10.65 7.94 11.19
C LEU A 211 11.34 6.90 10.29
N ARG A 212 10.78 6.61 9.11
CA ARG A 212 11.42 5.71 8.13
C ARG A 212 12.83 6.19 7.78
N LYS A 213 12.98 7.50 7.47
CA LYS A 213 14.28 8.09 7.14
C LYS A 213 15.26 7.95 8.30
N LYS A 214 14.83 8.32 9.52
CA LYS A 214 15.63 8.20 10.74
C LYS A 214 16.13 6.77 10.96
N LEU A 215 15.24 5.79 10.92
CA LEU A 215 15.59 4.39 11.19
C LEU A 215 16.47 3.77 10.10
N TYR A 216 16.32 4.22 8.87
CA TYR A 216 17.21 3.84 7.78
C TYR A 216 18.63 4.38 7.99
N GLU A 217 18.76 5.64 8.37
CA GLU A 217 20.06 6.27 8.64
C GLU A 217 20.75 5.68 9.87
N GLU A 218 19.99 5.41 10.94
CA GLU A 218 20.54 4.90 12.21
C GLU A 218 20.95 3.43 12.15
N GLN A 219 20.17 2.58 11.49
CA GLN A 219 20.31 1.12 11.61
C GLN A 219 20.01 0.34 10.32
N GLY A 220 19.81 1.01 9.19
CA GLY A 220 19.49 0.37 7.90
C GLY A 220 18.09 -0.24 7.82
N THR A 221 17.19 0.07 8.77
CA THR A 221 15.82 -0.44 8.73
C THR A 221 14.98 0.35 7.74
N TYR A 222 14.49 -0.34 6.72
CA TYR A 222 13.62 0.24 5.69
C TYR A 222 12.29 -0.51 5.63
N PHE A 223 11.22 0.21 5.31
CA PHE A 223 9.89 -0.33 5.09
C PHE A 223 9.13 0.49 4.04
N TYR A 224 8.21 -0.16 3.35
CA TYR A 224 7.29 0.51 2.45
C TYR A 224 6.26 1.31 3.25
N VAL A 225 5.91 2.49 2.81
CA VAL A 225 4.81 3.27 3.41
C VAL A 225 3.64 3.27 2.44
N HIS A 226 2.52 2.78 2.90
CA HIS A 226 1.24 2.84 2.20
C HIS A 226 0.32 3.84 2.90
N VAL A 227 -0.33 4.69 2.13
CA VAL A 227 -1.33 5.61 2.65
C VAL A 227 -2.70 5.12 2.19
N ASP A 228 -3.49 4.62 3.13
CA ASP A 228 -4.89 4.28 2.90
C ASP A 228 -5.73 5.55 2.98
N ALA A 229 -5.93 6.17 1.83
CA ALA A 229 -6.69 7.40 1.68
C ALA A 229 -7.99 7.18 0.89
N ALA A 230 -8.54 5.96 0.96
CA ALA A 230 -9.73 5.58 0.21
C ALA A 230 -10.93 6.51 0.46
N TYR A 231 -10.98 7.12 1.63
CA TYR A 231 -12.01 8.09 2.00
C TYR A 231 -11.50 9.54 2.00
N GLY A 232 -10.33 9.79 2.57
CA GLY A 232 -9.87 11.15 2.88
C GLY A 232 -8.93 11.77 1.83
N SER A 233 -8.70 11.14 0.66
CA SER A 233 -7.75 11.65 -0.33
C SER A 233 -8.12 13.02 -0.93
N TYR A 234 -9.38 13.40 -0.83
CA TYR A 234 -9.91 14.66 -1.38
C TYR A 234 -10.24 15.72 -0.30
N ALA A 235 -9.94 15.45 0.98
CA ALA A 235 -10.27 16.33 2.09
C ALA A 235 -9.12 17.26 2.48
#